data_a6863da23236e4537229eedb72e7f034
#
_entry.id   a6863da23236e4537229eedb72e7f034
#
_cell.length_a   1.000
_cell.length_b   1.000
_cell.length_c   1.000
_cell.angle_alpha   90.00
_cell.angle_beta   90.00
_cell.angle_gamma   90.00
#
_symmetry.space_group_name_H-M   'P 1'
#
loop_
_entity.id
_entity.type
_entity.pdbx_description
1 polymer ?
#
loop_
_entity_poly.entity_id
_entity_poly.type
_entity_poly.pdbx_seq_one_letter_code
_entity_poly.pdbx_strand_id
1 'polypeptide(L)'
;MNKIPSFTINHNKLLRGIYVSRKDEVGGEVVTTFDIRMKVPNQEPCLHNGAIHTIEHLAATYLRNDEEWKDRIIYWGPMGCLTGNYLLIKGDLESKDIVELMKRTFQFIADFEGEIPGQAAKDGGNYLLHDLPMAKYEARKYLDEVLCCIKEENLIYPTQD
;
A
#
# COMPACT_ATOMS: atom_id res chain seq x y z
N MET A 1 18.74 15.35 16.97
CA MET A 1 17.50 15.25 16.20
C MET A 1 16.69 14.09 16.76
N ASN A 2 15.41 14.25 17.03
CA ASN A 2 14.56 13.14 17.49
C ASN A 2 14.20 12.22 16.32
N LYS A 3 14.06 10.92 16.59
CA LYS A 3 13.58 9.98 15.59
C LYS A 3 12.12 10.28 15.22
N ILE A 4 11.80 10.22 13.94
CA ILE A 4 10.41 10.31 13.48
C ILE A 4 9.68 8.98 13.74
N PRO A 5 8.33 8.96 13.84
CA PRO A 5 7.56 7.75 14.18
C PRO A 5 7.89 6.53 13.33
N SER A 6 8.09 6.68 12.02
CA SER A 6 8.43 5.57 11.12
C SER A 6 9.80 4.92 11.42
N PHE A 7 10.69 5.60 12.14
CA PHE A 7 11.99 5.05 12.54
C PHE A 7 11.99 4.45 13.96
N THR A 8 10.83 4.44 14.61
CA THR A 8 10.67 3.83 15.95
C THR A 8 10.11 2.40 15.89
N ILE A 9 9.75 1.90 14.72
CA ILE A 9 9.24 0.56 14.51
C ILE A 9 10.42 -0.41 14.37
N ASN A 10 10.33 -1.57 14.99
CA ASN A 10 11.36 -2.61 14.83
C ASN A 10 11.21 -3.33 13.47
N HIS A 11 11.93 -2.84 12.45
CA HIS A 11 11.88 -3.39 11.09
C HIS A 11 12.45 -4.82 10.98
N ASN A 12 13.21 -5.30 11.97
CA ASN A 12 13.70 -6.69 11.98
C ASN A 12 12.60 -7.70 12.36
N LYS A 13 11.53 -7.23 12.99
CA LYS A 13 10.36 -8.03 13.38
C LYS A 13 9.12 -7.75 12.53
N LEU A 14 9.17 -6.75 11.66
CA LEU A 14 8.03 -6.29 10.88
C LEU A 14 7.67 -7.30 9.79
N LEU A 15 6.46 -7.82 9.85
CA LEU A 15 5.90 -8.74 8.84
C LEU A 15 5.19 -7.98 7.72
N ARG A 16 4.85 -8.70 6.65
CA ARG A 16 3.92 -8.20 5.63
C ARG A 16 2.54 -8.02 6.26
N GLY A 17 1.82 -6.98 5.88
CA GLY A 17 0.50 -6.72 6.47
C GLY A 17 -0.06 -5.34 6.15
N ILE A 18 -1.00 -4.93 6.98
CA ILE A 18 -1.63 -3.59 6.96
C ILE A 18 -1.49 -3.00 8.36
N TYR A 19 -0.83 -1.87 8.48
CA TYR A 19 -0.60 -1.25 9.79
C TYR A 19 -1.05 0.20 9.81
N VAL A 20 -1.59 0.65 10.92
CA VAL A 20 -1.78 2.09 11.18
C VAL A 20 -0.40 2.69 11.47
N SER A 21 0.11 3.48 10.53
CA SER A 21 1.40 4.15 10.69
C SER A 21 1.29 5.36 11.60
N ARG A 22 0.29 6.20 11.36
CA ARG A 22 0.01 7.38 12.19
C ARG A 22 -1.42 7.89 11.94
N LYS A 23 -1.91 8.68 12.90
CA LYS A 23 -3.14 9.44 12.76
C LYS A 23 -2.81 10.92 12.95
N ASP A 24 -3.32 11.76 12.07
CA ASP A 24 -3.15 13.20 12.13
C ASP A 24 -4.50 13.90 12.21
N GLU A 25 -4.59 14.92 13.05
CA GLU A 25 -5.75 15.80 13.10
C GLU A 25 -5.52 16.99 12.19
N VAL A 26 -6.41 17.21 11.24
CA VAL A 26 -6.32 18.28 10.25
C VAL A 26 -7.68 18.96 10.12
N GLY A 27 -7.80 20.20 10.58
CA GLY A 27 -9.04 20.97 10.48
C GLY A 27 -10.26 20.33 11.16
N GLY A 28 -10.04 19.64 12.28
CA GLY A 28 -11.11 18.93 13.01
C GLY A 28 -11.47 17.54 12.47
N GLU A 29 -10.79 17.10 11.41
CA GLU A 29 -10.93 15.76 10.83
C GLU A 29 -9.68 14.93 11.11
N VAL A 30 -9.83 13.62 11.20
CA VAL A 30 -8.71 12.70 11.35
C VAL A 30 -8.31 12.14 9.98
N VAL A 31 -7.00 12.09 9.72
CA VAL A 31 -6.41 11.40 8.58
C VAL A 31 -5.59 10.22 9.11
N THR A 32 -5.96 9.02 8.70
CA THR A 32 -5.20 7.81 9.03
C THR A 32 -4.27 7.45 7.88
N THR A 33 -2.97 7.30 8.19
CA THR A 33 -1.96 6.80 7.26
C THR A 33 -1.73 5.32 7.52
N PHE A 34 -1.97 4.50 6.51
CA PHE A 34 -1.72 3.06 6.55
C PHE A 34 -0.41 2.71 5.86
N ASP A 35 0.33 1.81 6.47
CA ASP A 35 1.49 1.12 5.93
C ASP A 35 1.00 -0.19 5.30
N ILE A 36 1.00 -0.24 3.98
CA ILE A 36 0.62 -1.42 3.21
C ILE A 36 1.91 -2.18 2.87
N ARG A 37 2.31 -3.06 3.80
CA ARG A 37 3.61 -3.72 3.76
C ARG A 37 3.56 -5.01 2.95
N MET A 38 4.18 -5.01 1.76
CA MET A 38 4.15 -6.12 0.82
C MET A 38 5.36 -7.04 0.93
N LYS A 39 6.46 -6.57 1.50
CA LYS A 39 7.72 -7.32 1.68
C LYS A 39 8.20 -7.25 3.11
N VAL A 40 8.83 -8.32 3.58
CA VAL A 40 9.50 -8.34 4.88
C VAL A 40 10.79 -7.52 4.76
N PRO A 41 10.92 -6.38 5.47
CA PRO A 41 12.08 -5.51 5.32
C PRO A 41 13.38 -6.22 5.66
N ASN A 42 14.42 -6.00 4.85
CA ASN A 42 15.77 -6.51 5.05
C ASN A 42 15.92 -8.05 5.03
N GLN A 43 14.85 -8.81 4.77
CA GLN A 43 14.86 -10.28 4.79
C GLN A 43 14.53 -10.92 3.44
N GLU A 44 13.95 -10.16 2.53
CA GLU A 44 13.64 -10.62 1.18
C GLU A 44 13.90 -9.51 0.16
N PRO A 45 14.03 -9.82 -1.14
CA PRO A 45 14.16 -8.80 -2.18
C PRO A 45 12.99 -7.81 -2.16
N CYS A 46 13.28 -6.52 -2.31
CA CYS A 46 12.26 -5.49 -2.41
C CYS A 46 11.52 -5.57 -3.76
N LEU A 47 10.45 -4.79 -3.88
CA LEU A 47 9.69 -4.68 -5.12
C LEU A 47 10.56 -4.06 -6.22
N HIS A 48 10.43 -4.56 -7.44
CA HIS A 48 11.06 -3.97 -8.61
C HIS A 48 10.45 -2.59 -8.93
N ASN A 49 11.27 -1.64 -9.35
CA ASN A 49 10.84 -0.26 -9.62
C ASN A 49 9.64 -0.17 -10.58
N GLY A 50 9.67 -0.89 -11.68
CA GLY A 50 8.58 -0.92 -12.65
C GLY A 50 7.30 -1.53 -12.08
N ALA A 51 7.44 -2.55 -11.25
CA ALA A 51 6.31 -3.19 -10.60
C ALA A 51 5.60 -2.26 -9.61
N ILE A 52 6.36 -1.61 -8.72
CA ILE A 52 5.75 -0.71 -7.72
C ILE A 52 5.16 0.55 -8.36
N HIS A 53 5.76 1.06 -9.43
CA HIS A 53 5.19 2.17 -10.21
C HIS A 53 3.87 1.77 -10.87
N THR A 54 3.80 0.58 -11.45
CA THR A 54 2.55 0.05 -12.02
C THR A 54 1.49 -0.18 -10.94
N ILE A 55 1.87 -0.75 -9.79
CA ILE A 55 0.97 -0.90 -8.62
C ILE A 55 0.43 0.47 -8.17
N GLU A 56 1.28 1.50 -8.14
CA GLU A 56 0.85 2.86 -7.79
C GLU A 56 -0.29 3.34 -8.69
N HIS A 57 -0.11 3.26 -10.01
CA HIS A 57 -1.12 3.70 -10.98
C HIS A 57 -2.43 2.91 -10.86
N LEU A 58 -2.34 1.59 -10.76
CA LEU A 58 -3.52 0.72 -10.70
C LEU A 58 -4.27 0.88 -9.37
N ALA A 59 -3.57 0.89 -8.24
CA ALA A 59 -4.17 1.08 -6.93
C ALA A 59 -4.81 2.46 -6.78
N ALA A 60 -4.10 3.53 -7.18
CA ALA A 60 -4.63 4.89 -7.11
C ALA A 60 -5.90 5.03 -7.96
N THR A 61 -5.93 4.43 -9.14
CA THR A 61 -7.10 4.43 -10.02
C THR A 61 -8.27 3.67 -9.39
N TYR A 62 -8.02 2.46 -8.90
CA TYR A 62 -9.06 1.65 -8.27
C TYR A 62 -9.65 2.34 -7.05
N LEU A 63 -8.81 2.78 -6.13
CA LEU A 63 -9.24 3.39 -4.86
C LEU A 63 -10.09 4.65 -5.06
N ARG A 64 -9.72 5.48 -6.04
CA ARG A 64 -10.47 6.72 -6.36
C ARG A 64 -11.76 6.46 -7.13
N ASN A 65 -12.02 5.21 -7.54
CA ASN A 65 -13.26 4.77 -8.18
C ASN A 65 -14.05 3.76 -7.33
N ASP A 66 -13.56 3.36 -6.17
CA ASP A 66 -14.31 2.48 -5.25
C ASP A 66 -15.54 3.20 -4.72
N GLU A 67 -16.73 2.61 -4.89
CA GLU A 67 -18.00 3.26 -4.57
C GLU A 67 -18.17 3.61 -3.09
N GLU A 68 -17.53 2.84 -2.21
CA GLU A 68 -17.61 3.04 -0.76
C GLU A 68 -16.57 4.05 -0.25
N TRP A 69 -15.35 4.06 -0.84
CA TRP A 69 -14.20 4.73 -0.26
C TRP A 69 -13.69 5.94 -1.05
N LYS A 70 -14.09 6.13 -2.31
CA LYS A 70 -13.53 7.15 -3.22
C LYS A 70 -13.45 8.56 -2.64
N ASP A 71 -14.47 8.98 -1.89
CA ASP A 71 -14.56 10.34 -1.32
C ASP A 71 -13.68 10.53 -0.07
N ARG A 72 -13.11 9.45 0.43
CA ARG A 72 -12.25 9.45 1.63
C ARG A 72 -10.77 9.22 1.29
N ILE A 73 -10.46 8.76 0.08
CA ILE A 73 -9.08 8.50 -0.35
C ILE A 73 -8.35 9.82 -0.55
N ILE A 74 -7.22 9.99 0.14
CA ILE A 74 -6.39 11.19 0.04
C ILE A 74 -5.18 10.91 -0.85
N TYR A 75 -4.45 9.82 -0.59
CA TYR A 75 -3.22 9.51 -1.32
C TYR A 75 -2.90 8.02 -1.25
N TRP A 76 -2.36 7.51 -2.34
CA TRP A 76 -1.66 6.23 -2.42
C TRP A 76 -0.30 6.47 -3.06
N GLY A 77 0.77 5.97 -2.46
CA GLY A 77 2.10 6.12 -3.04
C GLY A 77 3.11 5.12 -2.50
N PRO A 78 4.17 4.85 -3.28
CA PRO A 78 5.20 3.89 -2.90
C PRO A 78 6.08 4.40 -1.76
N MET A 79 6.58 3.47 -0.97
CA MET A 79 7.67 3.74 -0.01
C MET A 79 9.00 3.79 -0.76
N GLY A 80 9.88 4.70 -0.37
CA GLY A 80 11.23 4.80 -0.95
C GLY A 80 12.10 3.56 -0.75
N CYS A 81 11.80 2.73 0.27
CA CYS A 81 12.48 1.45 0.51
C CYS A 81 11.96 0.30 -0.37
N LEU A 82 10.94 0.53 -1.20
CA LEU A 82 10.35 -0.44 -2.13
C LEU A 82 9.80 -1.72 -1.45
N THR A 83 9.36 -1.63 -0.21
CA THR A 83 8.78 -2.78 0.51
C THR A 83 7.26 -2.70 0.66
N GLY A 84 6.66 -1.64 0.19
CA GLY A 84 5.21 -1.43 0.22
C GLY A 84 4.80 -0.03 -0.17
N ASN A 85 3.58 0.34 0.20
CA ASN A 85 2.97 1.62 -0.14
C ASN A 85 2.35 2.27 1.10
N TYR A 86 2.14 3.59 1.04
CA TYR A 86 1.33 4.31 2.00
C TYR A 86 -0.04 4.62 1.41
N LEU A 87 -1.07 4.45 2.23
CA LEU A 87 -2.45 4.81 1.92
C LEU A 87 -2.94 5.79 3.00
N LEU A 88 -3.35 6.98 2.58
CA LEU A 88 -3.93 8.00 3.43
C LEU A 88 -5.43 8.06 3.20
N ILE A 89 -6.22 7.90 4.27
CA ILE A 89 -7.67 7.92 4.21
C ILE A 89 -8.21 8.91 5.26
N LYS A 90 -9.20 9.69 4.87
CA LYS A 90 -9.97 10.52 5.80
C LYS A 90 -10.80 9.62 6.72
N GLY A 91 -10.62 9.79 8.01
CA GLY A 91 -11.32 9.06 9.05
C GLY A 91 -10.39 8.52 10.13
N ASP A 92 -10.95 8.28 11.31
CA ASP A 92 -10.29 7.61 12.43
C ASP A 92 -10.49 6.10 12.29
N LEU A 93 -9.51 5.44 11.67
CA LEU A 93 -9.61 4.05 11.21
C LEU A 93 -8.55 3.16 11.86
N GLU A 94 -8.89 1.88 11.98
CA GLU A 94 -7.96 0.82 12.36
C GLU A 94 -7.61 -0.07 11.15
N SER A 95 -6.52 -0.82 11.25
CA SER A 95 -6.05 -1.69 10.15
C SER A 95 -7.13 -2.64 9.63
N LYS A 96 -7.93 -3.22 10.54
CA LYS A 96 -9.03 -4.14 10.19
C LYS A 96 -10.11 -3.51 9.32
N ASP A 97 -10.30 -2.19 9.41
CA ASP A 97 -11.36 -1.49 8.68
C ASP A 97 -11.13 -1.46 7.18
N ILE A 98 -9.89 -1.62 6.73
CA ILE A 98 -9.53 -1.57 5.31
C ILE A 98 -9.07 -2.91 4.72
N VAL A 99 -9.17 -4.00 5.45
CA VAL A 99 -8.76 -5.33 4.95
C VAL A 99 -9.52 -5.69 3.67
N GLU A 100 -10.84 -5.55 3.67
CA GLU A 100 -11.65 -5.87 2.49
C GLU A 100 -11.39 -4.91 1.31
N LEU A 101 -11.16 -3.63 1.59
CA LEU A 101 -10.73 -2.67 0.56
C LEU A 101 -9.41 -3.09 -0.08
N MET A 102 -8.42 -3.49 0.72
CA MET A 102 -7.12 -3.95 0.21
C MET A 102 -7.26 -5.25 -0.58
N LYS A 103 -8.08 -6.20 -0.13
CA LYS A 103 -8.36 -7.42 -0.92
C LYS A 103 -8.90 -7.07 -2.31
N ARG A 104 -9.91 -6.21 -2.38
CA ARG A 104 -10.48 -5.78 -3.67
C ARG A 104 -9.44 -5.05 -4.54
N THR A 105 -8.66 -4.16 -3.94
CA THR A 105 -7.62 -3.41 -4.65
C THR A 105 -6.57 -4.32 -5.26
N PHE A 106 -6.02 -5.24 -4.47
CA PHE A 106 -4.99 -6.17 -4.96
C PHE A 106 -5.55 -7.26 -5.87
N GLN A 107 -6.81 -7.65 -5.71
CA GLN A 107 -7.50 -8.50 -6.67
C GLN A 107 -7.62 -7.79 -8.04
N PHE A 108 -8.02 -6.52 -8.03
CA PHE A 108 -8.07 -5.72 -9.26
C PHE A 108 -6.71 -5.66 -9.97
N ILE A 109 -5.63 -5.42 -9.23
CA ILE A 109 -4.28 -5.36 -9.81
C ILE A 109 -3.87 -6.73 -10.36
N ALA A 110 -4.09 -7.80 -9.60
CA ALA A 110 -3.71 -9.16 -9.98
C ALA A 110 -4.42 -9.63 -11.26
N ASP A 111 -5.66 -9.21 -11.47
CA ASP A 111 -6.49 -9.59 -12.62
C ASP A 111 -6.46 -8.55 -13.75
N PHE A 112 -5.72 -7.45 -13.60
CA PHE A 112 -5.75 -6.36 -14.55
C PHE A 112 -5.29 -6.78 -15.94
N GLU A 113 -6.06 -6.35 -16.96
CA GLU A 113 -5.74 -6.52 -18.37
C GLU A 113 -5.92 -5.18 -19.09
N GLY A 114 -5.05 -4.89 -20.05
CA GLY A 114 -5.12 -3.68 -20.86
C GLY A 114 -4.03 -2.66 -20.57
N GLU A 115 -4.27 -1.44 -21.00
CA GLU A 115 -3.33 -0.32 -20.82
C GLU A 115 -3.37 0.21 -19.37
N ILE A 116 -2.20 0.41 -18.79
CA ILE A 116 -2.09 0.96 -17.44
C ILE A 116 -2.60 2.41 -17.44
N PRO A 117 -3.57 2.75 -16.57
CA PRO A 117 -4.07 4.13 -16.47
C PRO A 117 -2.93 5.13 -16.22
N GLY A 118 -2.91 6.22 -16.97
CA GLY A 118 -1.89 7.26 -16.84
C GLY A 118 -0.49 6.87 -17.32
N GLN A 119 -0.35 5.76 -18.05
CA GLN A 119 0.94 5.30 -18.56
C GLN A 119 1.52 6.18 -19.67
N ALA A 120 0.67 6.81 -20.48
CA ALA A 120 1.13 7.60 -21.62
C ALA A 120 2.07 8.73 -21.18
N ALA A 121 3.06 9.04 -22.02
CA ALA A 121 4.07 10.08 -21.72
C ALA A 121 3.49 11.45 -21.37
N LYS A 122 2.29 11.76 -21.88
CA LYS A 122 1.57 13.00 -21.58
C LYS A 122 0.87 13.00 -20.22
N ASP A 123 0.62 11.82 -19.65
CA ASP A 123 -0.18 11.63 -18.44
C ASP A 123 0.68 11.24 -17.23
N GLY A 124 1.87 10.69 -17.45
CA GLY A 124 2.77 10.21 -16.39
C GLY A 124 4.20 10.69 -16.55
N GLY A 125 4.92 10.74 -15.42
CA GLY A 125 6.27 11.31 -15.35
C GLY A 125 7.37 10.41 -15.91
N ASN A 126 7.15 9.10 -16.01
CA ASN A 126 8.12 8.15 -16.55
C ASN A 126 7.42 6.94 -17.17
N TYR A 127 6.91 7.13 -18.37
CA TYR A 127 6.11 6.12 -19.09
C TYR A 127 6.89 4.84 -19.44
N LEU A 128 8.21 4.89 -19.46
CA LEU A 128 9.06 3.72 -19.73
C LEU A 128 9.28 2.83 -18.49
N LEU A 129 8.96 3.32 -17.29
CA LEU A 129 9.18 2.60 -16.04
C LEU A 129 7.89 1.93 -15.56
N HIS A 130 7.42 0.95 -16.31
CA HIS A 130 6.28 0.10 -15.92
C HIS A 130 6.60 -1.38 -16.16
N ASP A 131 6.02 -2.24 -15.31
CA ASP A 131 6.13 -3.69 -15.43
C ASP A 131 4.80 -4.32 -14.96
N LEU A 132 3.85 -4.43 -15.86
CA LEU A 132 2.53 -4.99 -15.54
C LEU A 132 2.60 -6.47 -15.13
N PRO A 133 3.33 -7.35 -15.83
CA PRO A 133 3.43 -8.76 -15.40
C PRO A 133 3.96 -8.91 -13.98
N MET A 134 5.00 -8.16 -13.62
CA MET A 134 5.58 -8.22 -12.27
C MET A 134 4.64 -7.58 -11.23
N ALA A 135 3.96 -6.49 -11.57
CA ALA A 135 2.95 -5.88 -10.69
C ALA A 135 1.82 -6.86 -10.37
N LYS A 136 1.32 -7.57 -11.37
CA LYS A 136 0.28 -8.62 -11.21
C LYS A 136 0.77 -9.76 -10.33
N TYR A 137 1.99 -10.23 -10.56
CA TYR A 137 2.62 -11.28 -9.76
C TYR A 137 2.72 -10.88 -8.28
N GLU A 138 3.27 -9.71 -8.00
CA GLU A 138 3.46 -9.21 -6.63
C GLU A 138 2.11 -8.93 -5.95
N ALA A 139 1.14 -8.41 -6.67
CA ALA A 139 -0.21 -8.22 -6.15
C ALA A 139 -0.89 -9.54 -5.81
N ARG A 140 -0.79 -10.55 -6.68
CA ARG A 140 -1.31 -11.90 -6.43
C ARG A 140 -0.66 -12.53 -5.21
N LYS A 141 0.65 -12.43 -5.11
CA LYS A 141 1.41 -12.95 -3.98
C LYS A 141 0.97 -12.33 -2.65
N TYR A 142 0.87 -11.00 -2.60
CA TYR A 142 0.41 -10.30 -1.41
C TYR A 142 -1.04 -10.65 -1.05
N LEU A 143 -1.93 -10.70 -2.04
CA LEU A 143 -3.33 -11.09 -1.84
C LEU A 143 -3.44 -12.49 -1.25
N ASP A 144 -2.83 -13.49 -1.89
CA ASP A 144 -2.99 -14.90 -1.52
C ASP A 144 -2.25 -15.25 -0.22
N GLU A 145 -1.03 -14.75 -0.04
CA GLU A 145 -0.17 -15.09 1.09
C GLU A 145 -0.44 -14.26 2.35
N VAL A 146 -1.00 -13.06 2.22
CA VAL A 146 -1.19 -12.14 3.34
C VAL A 146 -2.65 -11.76 3.52
N LEU A 147 -3.26 -11.09 2.56
CA LEU A 147 -4.59 -10.50 2.74
C LEU A 147 -5.69 -11.54 2.92
N CYS A 148 -5.64 -12.65 2.19
CA CYS A 148 -6.64 -13.74 2.30
C CYS A 148 -6.48 -14.62 3.54
N CYS A 149 -5.37 -14.50 4.27
CA CYS A 149 -5.11 -15.23 5.51
C CYS A 149 -4.57 -14.34 6.62
N ILE A 150 -5.02 -13.09 6.66
CA ILE A 150 -4.52 -12.05 7.57
C ILE A 150 -4.77 -12.42 9.03
N LYS A 151 -3.77 -12.18 9.87
CA LYS A 151 -3.78 -12.43 11.31
C LYS A 151 -3.54 -11.13 12.06
N GLU A 152 -3.72 -11.15 13.36
CA GLU A 152 -3.49 -9.99 14.23
C GLU A 152 -2.06 -9.44 14.10
N GLU A 153 -1.06 -10.31 14.02
CA GLU A 153 0.36 -9.94 13.82
C GLU A 153 0.64 -9.21 12.49
N ASN A 154 -0.29 -9.29 11.52
CA ASN A 154 -0.22 -8.58 10.25
C ASN A 154 -0.99 -7.23 10.29
N LEU A 155 -1.58 -6.87 11.42
CA LEU A 155 -2.41 -5.67 11.58
C LEU A 155 -1.89 -4.70 12.65
N ILE A 156 -0.98 -5.14 13.49
CA ILE A 156 -0.42 -4.36 14.61
C ILE A 156 1.11 -4.39 14.51
N TYR A 157 1.73 -3.23 14.59
CA TYR A 157 3.19 -3.15 14.57
C TYR A 157 3.83 -3.93 15.71
N PRO A 158 4.95 -4.62 15.44
CA PRO A 158 5.69 -5.31 16.49
C PRO A 158 6.22 -4.32 17.52
N THR A 159 6.26 -4.75 18.79
CA THR A 159 6.88 -3.99 19.87
C THR A 159 8.39 -3.87 19.66
N GLN A 160 8.99 -2.82 20.24
CA GLN A 160 10.44 -2.54 20.10
C GLN A 160 11.32 -3.53 20.86
N ASP A 161 10.77 -4.28 21.79
CA ASP A 161 11.48 -5.21 22.69
C ASP A 161 12.02 -6.47 21.97
#